data_20a968ad27f7b59aab3723089694f855
#
_entry.id   20a968ad27f7b59aab3723089694f855
#
_cell.length_a   1.000
_cell.length_b   1.000
_cell.length_c   1.000
_cell.angle_alpha   90.00
_cell.angle_beta   90.00
_cell.angle_gamma   90.00
#
_symmetry.space_group_name_H-M   'P 1'
#
loop_
_entity.id
_entity.type
_entity.pdbx_description
1 polymer ?
#
loop_
_entity_poly.entity_id
_entity_poly.type
_entity_poly.pdbx_seq_one_letter_code
_entity_poly.pdbx_strand_id
1 'polypeptide(L)'
;MNQRKLGRPTDQRMAVLKSQVSALLWYGKIETTFDRAKEISRMADKLLTIAIKAYDDTVEVVKEKVNLKNEKVSLKFVNDGPKKLAARRKLMASLYDLQEIKGEKESKSQYAARTKDIKHPLIEKIFNEYAPRYKERNDKQTQGGGYTRIIRLGERRGDAAEMAIIELV
;
A
#
# COMPACT_ATOMS: atom_id res chain seq x y z
N MET A 1 -19.33 -8.92 -12.60
CA MET A 1 -18.84 -9.90 -11.61
C MET A 1 -19.58 -9.68 -10.31
N ASN A 2 -20.31 -10.68 -9.81
CA ASN A 2 -21.01 -10.56 -8.52
C ASN A 2 -19.97 -10.53 -7.39
N GLN A 3 -19.90 -9.40 -6.69
CA GLN A 3 -19.11 -9.26 -5.48
C GLN A 3 -19.81 -10.01 -4.33
N ARG A 4 -19.04 -10.75 -3.51
CA ARG A 4 -19.58 -11.39 -2.32
C ARG A 4 -20.09 -10.37 -1.33
N LYS A 5 -21.29 -10.59 -0.79
CA LYS A 5 -21.87 -9.69 0.24
C LYS A 5 -21.21 -9.84 1.61
N LEU A 6 -20.59 -10.99 1.91
CA LEU A 6 -19.92 -11.32 3.17
C LEU A 6 -20.82 -11.13 4.41
N GLY A 7 -22.15 -11.30 4.26
CA GLY A 7 -23.11 -11.12 5.33
C GLY A 7 -23.24 -9.68 5.87
N ARG A 8 -22.85 -8.66 5.08
CA ARG A 8 -22.79 -7.26 5.54
C ARG A 8 -23.39 -6.28 4.54
N PRO A 9 -23.91 -5.13 4.99
CA PRO A 9 -24.22 -3.97 4.15
C PRO A 9 -22.96 -3.50 3.41
N THR A 10 -23.15 -2.75 2.32
CA THR A 10 -22.05 -2.37 1.41
C THR A 10 -20.98 -1.53 2.10
N ASP A 11 -21.37 -0.57 2.94
CA ASP A 11 -20.50 0.31 3.71
C ASP A 11 -19.59 -0.46 4.67
N GLN A 12 -20.18 -1.33 5.51
CA GLN A 12 -19.46 -2.17 6.44
C GLN A 12 -18.56 -3.19 5.73
N ARG A 13 -19.05 -3.79 4.63
CA ARG A 13 -18.25 -4.70 3.81
C ARG A 13 -17.00 -4.00 3.27
N MET A 14 -17.16 -2.81 2.69
CA MET A 14 -16.05 -2.04 2.14
C MET A 14 -15.06 -1.60 3.22
N ALA A 15 -15.54 -1.22 4.41
CA ALA A 15 -14.67 -0.87 5.53
C ALA A 15 -13.78 -2.07 5.96
N VAL A 16 -14.38 -3.27 6.11
CA VAL A 16 -13.63 -4.48 6.46
C VAL A 16 -12.62 -4.84 5.37
N LEU A 17 -13.00 -4.80 4.08
CA LEU A 17 -12.09 -5.11 2.99
C LEU A 17 -10.94 -4.10 2.89
N LYS A 18 -11.20 -2.80 3.02
CA LYS A 18 -10.16 -1.77 3.06
C LYS A 18 -9.17 -2.00 4.21
N SER A 19 -9.68 -2.29 5.42
CA SER A 19 -8.84 -2.59 6.58
C SER A 19 -7.92 -3.78 6.33
N GLN A 20 -8.47 -4.89 5.80
CA GLN A 20 -7.70 -6.09 5.55
C GLN A 20 -6.70 -5.94 4.38
N VAL A 21 -7.05 -5.20 3.33
CA VAL A 21 -6.10 -4.88 2.24
C VAL A 21 -4.97 -4.00 2.76
N SER A 22 -5.28 -2.99 3.59
CA SER A 22 -4.25 -2.15 4.22
C SER A 22 -3.30 -2.98 5.09
N ALA A 23 -3.84 -3.90 5.90
CA ALA A 23 -3.05 -4.83 6.71
C ALA A 23 -2.20 -5.78 5.84
N LEU A 24 -2.75 -6.33 4.74
CA LEU A 24 -2.00 -7.17 3.81
C LEU A 24 -0.80 -6.44 3.21
N LEU A 25 -1.01 -5.22 2.71
CA LEU A 25 0.05 -4.40 2.12
C LEU A 25 1.07 -3.92 3.16
N TRP A 26 0.67 -3.82 4.43
CA TRP A 26 1.57 -3.43 5.51
C TRP A 26 2.45 -4.58 6.00
N TYR A 27 1.83 -5.73 6.33
CA TYR A 27 2.50 -6.88 6.92
C TYR A 27 3.02 -7.91 5.90
N GLY A 28 2.58 -7.82 4.64
CA GLY A 28 2.94 -8.76 3.58
C GLY A 28 2.11 -10.06 3.59
N LYS A 29 1.56 -10.47 4.73
CA LYS A 29 0.66 -11.64 4.89
C LYS A 29 -0.36 -11.41 6.00
N ILE A 30 -1.56 -11.95 5.83
CA ILE A 30 -2.61 -11.98 6.85
C ILE A 30 -3.37 -13.30 6.82
N GLU A 31 -3.92 -13.69 7.96
CA GLU A 31 -4.86 -14.81 8.07
C GLU A 31 -6.30 -14.29 8.12
N THR A 32 -7.18 -14.89 7.32
CA THR A 32 -8.58 -14.49 7.23
C THR A 32 -9.43 -15.65 6.69
N THR A 33 -10.75 -15.46 6.57
CA THR A 33 -11.60 -16.47 5.93
C THR A 33 -11.35 -16.49 4.41
N PHE A 34 -11.47 -17.68 3.80
CA PHE A 34 -11.20 -17.89 2.38
C PHE A 34 -12.01 -16.95 1.46
N ASP A 35 -13.27 -16.71 1.79
CA ASP A 35 -14.10 -15.80 1.00
C ASP A 35 -13.64 -14.34 1.07
N ARG A 36 -13.17 -13.89 2.24
CA ARG A 36 -12.55 -12.56 2.36
C ARG A 36 -11.23 -12.50 1.61
N ALA A 37 -10.39 -13.52 1.72
CA ALA A 37 -9.13 -13.60 1.01
C ALA A 37 -9.30 -13.42 -0.50
N LYS A 38 -10.33 -14.03 -1.11
CA LYS A 38 -10.65 -13.86 -2.54
C LYS A 38 -11.01 -12.42 -2.93
N GLU A 39 -11.76 -11.71 -2.09
CA GLU A 39 -12.11 -10.31 -2.37
C GLU A 39 -10.92 -9.37 -2.12
N ILE A 40 -10.13 -9.62 -1.07
CA ILE A 40 -8.89 -8.89 -0.76
C ILE A 40 -7.89 -9.00 -1.90
N SER A 41 -7.65 -10.21 -2.42
CA SER A 41 -6.74 -10.47 -3.55
C SER A 41 -7.06 -9.56 -4.74
N ARG A 42 -8.33 -9.52 -5.15
CA ARG A 42 -8.77 -8.69 -6.27
C ARG A 42 -8.55 -7.19 -6.04
N MET A 43 -8.79 -6.71 -4.81
CA MET A 43 -8.56 -5.31 -4.47
C MET A 43 -7.06 -5.00 -4.42
N ALA A 44 -6.25 -5.83 -3.78
CA ALA A 44 -4.80 -5.66 -3.68
C ALA A 44 -4.15 -5.64 -5.08
N ASP A 45 -4.49 -6.59 -5.95
CA ASP A 45 -3.95 -6.67 -7.31
C ASP A 45 -4.28 -5.40 -8.13
N LYS A 46 -5.48 -4.85 -7.99
CA LYS A 46 -5.86 -3.59 -8.65
C LYS A 46 -5.04 -2.40 -8.15
N LEU A 47 -4.86 -2.29 -6.83
CA LEU A 47 -4.13 -1.18 -6.22
C LEU A 47 -2.64 -1.24 -6.56
N LEU A 48 -2.04 -2.42 -6.51
CA LEU A 48 -0.66 -2.65 -6.93
C LEU A 48 -0.46 -2.33 -8.41
N THR A 49 -1.39 -2.75 -9.29
CA THR A 49 -1.33 -2.42 -10.72
C THR A 49 -1.36 -0.90 -10.97
N ILE A 50 -2.17 -0.15 -10.21
CA ILE A 50 -2.21 1.32 -10.31
C ILE A 50 -0.86 1.93 -9.90
N ALA A 51 -0.26 1.44 -8.83
CA ALA A 51 1.04 1.91 -8.36
C ALA A 51 2.16 1.59 -9.36
N ILE A 52 2.23 0.35 -9.86
CA ILE A 52 3.25 -0.12 -10.82
C ILE A 52 3.24 0.69 -12.12
N LYS A 53 2.07 1.11 -12.59
CA LYS A 53 1.95 1.90 -13.83
C LYS A 53 2.35 3.37 -13.68
N ALA A 54 2.57 3.84 -12.47
CA ALA A 54 2.73 5.27 -12.22
C ALA A 54 3.92 5.63 -11.31
N TYR A 55 4.65 4.65 -10.77
CA TYR A 55 5.67 4.91 -9.74
C TYR A 55 6.87 5.72 -10.26
N ASP A 56 7.19 5.60 -11.54
CA ASP A 56 8.31 6.24 -12.22
C ASP A 56 8.01 7.65 -12.73
N ASP A 57 6.74 8.09 -12.69
CA ASP A 57 6.33 9.42 -13.15
C ASP A 57 6.70 10.47 -12.08
N THR A 58 7.89 11.07 -12.24
CA THR A 58 8.43 12.11 -11.36
C THR A 58 8.83 13.34 -12.14
N VAL A 59 8.73 14.51 -11.50
CA VAL A 59 9.09 15.82 -12.09
C VAL A 59 10.10 16.50 -11.18
N GLU A 60 11.25 16.88 -11.75
CA GLU A 60 12.23 17.69 -11.04
C GLU A 60 11.81 19.17 -11.04
N VAL A 61 11.78 19.76 -9.85
CA VAL A 61 11.46 21.18 -9.67
C VAL A 61 12.59 21.86 -8.93
N VAL A 62 13.12 22.92 -9.51
CA VAL A 62 14.13 23.77 -8.86
C VAL A 62 13.42 24.91 -8.16
N LYS A 63 13.60 25.04 -6.85
CA LYS A 63 13.09 26.16 -6.07
C LYS A 63 14.25 27.00 -5.56
N GLU A 64 14.18 28.30 -5.78
CA GLU A 64 15.11 29.26 -5.20
C GLU A 64 14.67 29.61 -3.77
N LYS A 65 15.56 29.46 -2.82
CA LYS A 65 15.37 29.88 -1.43
C LYS A 65 16.45 30.88 -1.07
N VAL A 66 16.06 31.98 -0.44
CA VAL A 66 17.01 32.98 0.07
C VAL A 66 17.43 32.55 1.49
N ASN A 67 18.72 32.43 1.71
CA ASN A 67 19.30 32.15 3.02
C ASN A 67 19.30 33.39 3.92
N LEU A 68 19.53 33.19 5.21
CA LEU A 68 19.68 34.27 6.20
C LEU A 68 20.77 35.32 5.84
N LYS A 69 21.68 34.95 4.93
CA LYS A 69 22.74 35.82 4.38
C LYS A 69 22.35 36.53 3.10
N ASN A 70 21.07 36.52 2.72
CA ASN A 70 20.55 37.03 1.42
C ASN A 70 21.13 36.38 0.16
N GLU A 71 21.73 35.19 0.28
CA GLU A 71 22.24 34.42 -0.86
C GLU A 71 21.10 33.54 -1.43
N LYS A 72 20.93 33.54 -2.74
CA LYS A 72 19.99 32.67 -3.43
C LYS A 72 20.58 31.28 -3.56
N VAL A 73 19.97 30.29 -2.91
CA VAL A 73 20.33 28.88 -3.03
C VAL A 73 19.25 28.17 -3.81
N SER A 74 19.61 27.52 -4.92
CA SER A 74 18.70 26.68 -5.69
C SER A 74 18.66 25.27 -5.07
N LEU A 75 17.46 24.84 -4.66
CA LEU A 75 17.19 23.52 -4.14
C LEU A 75 16.43 22.71 -5.19
N LYS A 76 16.96 21.55 -5.54
CA LYS A 76 16.30 20.60 -6.43
C LYS A 76 15.37 19.70 -5.63
N PHE A 77 14.11 19.59 -6.02
CA PHE A 77 13.12 18.71 -5.45
C PHE A 77 12.58 17.78 -6.52
N VAL A 78 12.41 16.51 -6.18
CA VAL A 78 11.75 15.53 -7.02
C VAL A 78 10.31 15.40 -6.52
N ASN A 79 9.35 15.84 -7.32
CA ASN A 79 7.93 15.77 -7.00
C ASN A 79 7.26 14.64 -7.80
N ASP A 80 6.11 14.17 -7.32
CA ASP A 80 5.28 13.25 -8.08
C ASP A 80 4.77 13.93 -9.36
N GLY A 81 4.88 13.26 -10.49
CA GLY A 81 4.25 13.66 -11.74
C GLY A 81 2.73 13.49 -11.72
N PRO A 82 2.01 13.94 -12.73
CA PRO A 82 0.54 13.95 -12.74
C PRO A 82 -0.06 12.54 -12.65
N LYS A 83 0.56 11.53 -13.26
CA LYS A 83 0.10 10.14 -13.20
C LYS A 83 0.32 9.55 -11.79
N LYS A 84 1.51 9.76 -11.20
CA LYS A 84 1.84 9.29 -9.85
C LYS A 84 0.99 9.97 -8.79
N LEU A 85 0.76 11.27 -8.92
CA LEU A 85 -0.12 12.02 -8.03
C LEU A 85 -1.58 11.51 -8.09
N ALA A 86 -2.10 11.23 -9.29
CA ALA A 86 -3.43 10.66 -9.46
C ALA A 86 -3.53 9.24 -8.86
N ALA A 87 -2.50 8.40 -9.05
CA ALA A 87 -2.40 7.08 -8.45
C ALA A 87 -2.36 7.17 -6.92
N ARG A 88 -1.52 8.05 -6.33
CA ARG A 88 -1.44 8.31 -4.90
C ARG A 88 -2.80 8.65 -4.31
N ARG A 89 -3.54 9.57 -4.93
CA ARG A 89 -4.90 9.94 -4.49
C ARG A 89 -5.88 8.76 -4.49
N LYS A 90 -5.82 7.89 -5.52
CA LYS A 90 -6.66 6.69 -5.60
C LYS A 90 -6.31 5.67 -4.51
N LEU A 91 -5.02 5.46 -4.23
CA LEU A 91 -4.55 4.58 -3.17
C LEU A 91 -5.01 5.09 -1.80
N MET A 92 -4.81 6.38 -1.51
CA MET A 92 -5.25 7.01 -0.25
C MET A 92 -6.77 6.92 -0.03
N ALA A 93 -7.58 7.04 -1.09
CA ALA A 93 -9.04 6.87 -0.99
C ALA A 93 -9.47 5.42 -0.72
N SER A 94 -8.63 4.45 -1.09
CA SER A 94 -8.94 3.02 -1.04
C SER A 94 -8.32 2.28 0.14
N LEU A 95 -7.33 2.86 0.81
CA LEU A 95 -6.59 2.27 1.93
C LEU A 95 -6.76 3.11 3.18
N TYR A 96 -6.54 2.49 4.35
CA TYR A 96 -6.40 3.21 5.60
C TYR A 96 -4.94 3.63 5.81
N ASP A 97 -4.75 4.78 6.42
CA ASP A 97 -3.43 5.29 6.75
C ASP A 97 -2.90 4.58 7.99
N LEU A 98 -1.99 3.62 7.76
CA LEU A 98 -1.31 2.90 8.82
C LEU A 98 0.00 3.61 9.14
N GLN A 99 0.17 3.95 10.41
CA GLN A 99 1.38 4.60 10.91
C GLN A 99 2.39 3.56 11.39
N GLU A 100 3.66 3.89 11.28
CA GLU A 100 4.72 3.06 11.85
C GLU A 100 4.60 3.00 13.38
N ILE A 101 4.88 1.83 13.93
CA ILE A 101 4.87 1.64 15.38
C ILE A 101 6.23 2.08 15.94
N LYS A 102 6.20 2.81 17.05
CA LYS A 102 7.40 3.20 17.79
C LYS A 102 8.11 1.94 18.30
N GLY A 103 9.42 1.85 18.05
CA GLY A 103 10.26 0.77 18.58
C GLY A 103 10.33 0.79 20.12
N GLU A 104 10.48 -0.40 20.75
CA GLU A 104 10.51 -0.53 22.22
C GLU A 104 11.59 0.32 22.88
N LYS A 105 12.76 0.45 22.27
CA LYS A 105 13.92 1.24 22.77
C LYS A 105 14.04 2.62 22.14
N GLU A 106 13.09 3.02 21.29
CA GLU A 106 13.13 4.30 20.59
C GLU A 106 12.55 5.42 21.47
N SER A 107 13.23 6.56 21.56
CA SER A 107 12.68 7.74 22.24
C SER A 107 11.60 8.43 21.40
N LYS A 108 10.74 9.26 22.01
CA LYS A 108 9.72 10.03 21.27
C LYS A 108 10.35 10.98 20.25
N SER A 109 11.48 11.58 20.56
CA SER A 109 12.19 12.49 19.67
C SER A 109 12.80 11.78 18.47
N GLN A 110 13.37 10.60 18.66
CA GLN A 110 13.90 9.76 17.58
C GLN A 110 12.80 9.28 16.65
N TYR A 111 11.68 8.79 17.21
CA TYR A 111 10.51 8.40 16.43
C TYR A 111 9.96 9.58 15.60
N ALA A 112 9.78 10.75 16.21
CA ALA A 112 9.31 11.94 15.52
C ALA A 112 10.29 12.41 14.43
N ALA A 113 11.60 12.34 14.65
CA ALA A 113 12.61 12.69 13.66
C ALA A 113 12.59 11.73 12.47
N ARG A 114 12.42 10.42 12.70
CA ARG A 114 12.36 9.39 11.66
C ARG A 114 11.09 9.47 10.81
N THR A 115 9.95 9.77 11.43
CA THR A 115 8.65 9.80 10.74
C THR A 115 8.24 11.16 10.20
N LYS A 116 9.01 12.22 10.50
CA LYS A 116 8.68 13.62 10.17
C LYS A 116 8.38 13.84 8.68
N ASP A 117 9.15 13.21 7.81
CA ASP A 117 9.08 13.44 6.37
C ASP A 117 8.11 12.49 5.65
N ILE A 118 7.63 11.46 6.37
CA ILE A 118 6.75 10.41 5.81
C ILE A 118 5.33 10.61 6.35
N LYS A 119 4.48 11.28 5.58
CA LYS A 119 3.08 11.52 5.99
C LYS A 119 2.20 10.27 5.90
N HIS A 120 2.43 9.43 4.88
CA HIS A 120 1.62 8.25 4.58
C HIS A 120 2.52 7.02 4.37
N PRO A 121 3.00 6.38 5.45
CA PRO A 121 4.01 5.32 5.37
C PRO A 121 3.60 4.14 4.49
N LEU A 122 2.33 3.70 4.56
CA LEU A 122 1.84 2.62 3.71
C LEU A 122 1.91 2.97 2.22
N ILE A 123 1.55 4.19 1.85
CA ILE A 123 1.57 4.63 0.45
C ILE A 123 3.02 4.74 -0.05
N GLU A 124 3.92 5.28 0.76
CA GLU A 124 5.35 5.33 0.43
C GLU A 124 5.94 3.93 0.27
N LYS A 125 5.58 2.99 1.15
CA LYS A 125 5.99 1.58 1.03
C LYS A 125 5.54 0.97 -0.30
N ILE A 126 4.30 1.25 -0.73
CA ILE A 126 3.78 0.73 -2.01
C ILE A 126 4.58 1.28 -3.20
N PHE A 127 4.89 2.59 -3.23
CA PHE A 127 5.61 3.19 -4.35
C PHE A 127 7.11 2.90 -4.35
N ASN A 128 7.74 2.83 -3.17
CA ASN A 128 9.19 2.72 -3.06
C ASN A 128 9.67 1.25 -3.02
N GLU A 129 8.84 0.33 -2.49
CA GLU A 129 9.21 -1.07 -2.32
C GLU A 129 8.45 -1.99 -3.29
N TYR A 130 7.12 -1.98 -3.27
CA TYR A 130 6.34 -2.94 -4.04
C TYR A 130 6.26 -2.61 -5.53
N ALA A 131 6.10 -1.34 -5.90
CA ALA A 131 5.94 -0.98 -7.30
C ALA A 131 7.18 -1.31 -8.14
N PRO A 132 8.42 -0.96 -7.76
CA PRO A 132 9.61 -1.34 -8.51
C PRO A 132 9.84 -2.85 -8.52
N ARG A 133 9.68 -3.54 -7.35
CA ARG A 133 9.82 -5.00 -7.24
C ARG A 133 8.90 -5.74 -8.20
N TYR A 134 7.62 -5.39 -8.24
CA TYR A 134 6.66 -6.04 -9.12
C TYR A 134 6.79 -5.59 -10.58
N LYS A 135 7.26 -4.39 -10.84
CA LYS A 135 7.58 -3.95 -12.20
C LYS A 135 8.69 -4.82 -12.80
N GLU A 136 9.79 -4.99 -12.07
CA GLU A 136 10.90 -5.84 -12.47
C GLU A 136 10.46 -7.30 -12.70
N ARG A 137 9.60 -7.84 -11.81
CA ARG A 137 9.02 -9.18 -11.99
C ARG A 137 8.19 -9.28 -13.26
N ASN A 138 7.32 -8.30 -13.51
CA ASN A 138 6.45 -8.29 -14.70
C ASN A 138 7.26 -8.20 -15.99
N ASP A 139 8.33 -7.44 -16.01
CA ASP A 139 9.22 -7.29 -17.16
C ASP A 139 9.97 -8.61 -17.44
N LYS A 140 10.39 -9.34 -16.40
CA LYS A 140 11.00 -10.68 -16.55
C LYS A 140 10.03 -11.76 -17.01
N GLN A 141 8.78 -11.69 -16.58
CA GLN A 141 7.74 -12.71 -16.89
C GLN A 141 6.89 -12.37 -18.11
N THR A 142 7.08 -11.22 -18.72
CA THR A 142 6.26 -10.70 -19.84
C THR A 142 4.76 -10.61 -19.51
N GLN A 143 4.37 -10.85 -18.26
CA GLN A 143 2.97 -10.89 -17.82
C GLN A 143 2.80 -10.20 -16.45
N GLY A 144 1.86 -9.25 -16.37
CA GLY A 144 1.52 -8.58 -15.12
C GLY A 144 0.35 -9.23 -14.39
N GLY A 145 0.30 -9.03 -13.08
CA GLY A 145 -0.77 -9.52 -12.22
C GLY A 145 -0.34 -10.66 -11.28
N GLY A 146 -1.31 -11.23 -10.54
CA GLY A 146 -1.08 -12.33 -9.60
C GLY A 146 -0.07 -11.95 -8.51
N TYR A 147 -0.24 -10.76 -7.90
CA TYR A 147 0.66 -10.28 -6.85
C TYR A 147 0.37 -10.91 -5.49
N THR A 148 -0.75 -11.63 -5.40
CA THR A 148 -1.20 -12.26 -4.15
C THR A 148 -1.35 -13.77 -4.34
N ARG A 149 -1.04 -14.53 -3.27
CA ARG A 149 -1.25 -15.98 -3.18
C ARG A 149 -2.18 -16.28 -2.00
N ILE A 150 -3.10 -17.22 -2.19
CA ILE A 150 -4.02 -17.68 -1.13
C ILE A 150 -3.71 -19.15 -0.83
N ILE A 151 -3.42 -19.43 0.44
CA ILE A 151 -3.13 -20.76 0.98
C ILE A 151 -4.26 -21.15 1.91
N ARG A 152 -4.94 -22.26 1.67
CA ARG A 152 -6.03 -22.75 2.53
C ARG A 152 -5.45 -23.45 3.75
N LEU A 153 -6.04 -23.17 4.94
CA LEU A 153 -5.65 -23.76 6.22
C LEU A 153 -6.60 -24.85 6.70
N GLY A 154 -7.79 -24.94 6.10
CA GLY A 154 -8.88 -25.80 6.58
C GLY A 154 -9.92 -25.05 7.38
N GLU A 155 -10.79 -25.80 8.07
CA GLU A 155 -11.93 -25.26 8.81
C GLU A 155 -11.54 -24.86 10.24
N ARG A 156 -12.09 -23.75 10.70
CA ARG A 156 -11.94 -23.27 12.07
C ARG A 156 -12.86 -24.07 13.01
N ARG A 157 -12.35 -24.49 14.19
CA ARG A 157 -13.08 -25.36 15.11
C ARG A 157 -14.41 -24.81 15.63
N GLY A 158 -14.55 -23.46 15.75
CA GLY A 158 -15.73 -22.86 16.37
C GLY A 158 -16.98 -22.84 15.48
N ASP A 159 -16.80 -22.59 14.18
CA ASP A 159 -17.90 -22.35 13.23
C ASP A 159 -17.70 -23.01 11.87
N ALA A 160 -16.73 -23.93 11.74
CA ALA A 160 -16.37 -24.60 10.49
C ALA A 160 -16.11 -23.63 9.32
N ALA A 161 -15.75 -22.37 9.58
CA ALA A 161 -15.41 -21.42 8.55
C ALA A 161 -14.07 -21.79 7.90
N GLU A 162 -14.04 -21.87 6.56
CA GLU A 162 -12.78 -22.08 5.83
C GLU A 162 -11.82 -20.92 6.07
N MET A 163 -10.65 -21.21 6.62
CA MET A 163 -9.58 -20.24 6.87
C MET A 163 -8.53 -20.27 5.74
N ALA A 164 -7.93 -19.14 5.50
CA ALA A 164 -6.84 -19.01 4.54
C ALA A 164 -5.84 -17.93 4.96
N ILE A 165 -4.60 -18.16 4.59
CA ILE A 165 -3.55 -17.12 4.57
C ILE A 165 -3.54 -16.50 3.18
N ILE A 166 -3.53 -15.18 3.13
CA ILE A 166 -3.23 -14.43 1.90
C ILE A 166 -1.90 -13.72 2.10
N GLU A 167 -1.00 -13.85 1.13
CA GLU A 167 0.34 -13.27 1.15
C GLU A 167 0.68 -12.58 -0.18
N LEU A 168 1.64 -11.66 -0.13
CA LEU A 168 2.25 -11.03 -1.31
C LEU A 168 3.39 -11.94 -1.81
N VAL A 169 3.45 -12.13 -3.14
CA VAL A 169 4.41 -13.05 -3.81
C VAL A 169 5.70 -12.31 -4.21
#